data_b45f15cf6381b3b5a56c66ee222a8c2f
#
_entry.id   b45f15cf6381b3b5a56c66ee222a8c2f
#
_cell.length_a   1.000
_cell.length_b   1.000
_cell.length_c   1.000
_cell.angle_alpha   90.00
_cell.angle_beta   90.00
_cell.angle_gamma   90.00
#
_symmetry.space_group_name_H-M   'P 1'
#
loop_
_entity.id
_entity.type
_entity.pdbx_description
1 polymer ?
#
loop_
_entity_poly.entity_id
_entity_poly.type
_entity_poly.pdbx_seq_one_letter_code
_entity_poly.pdbx_strand_id
1 'polypeptide(L)'
;MNAYKSMVAGAALALACATTYAATTWQMATPYPDVNFHTQNIQQFAKDVETATNGELKINVHPAGSLIKHQEIKNAVRSRQIEMGEFIISNLANENPMFALDSIPFVAVSFDDAAKMYVVSKPELERLLGRQNLKVLFSVAWPPQGLYTDRPIEKIEDLKGIKMRAYSPQTERLAQLAGAVPTQVEVPDLAQAFTTGRVNAMITSTSTGVNTTAWDYLTHFYDVAAFLPKNIVVVNQRVFDGLDEATQKAVLDAAAAAEKRGWEMAEADHIAQRNVLEQHGIKVSAGSDELNAALHKVGEQMAAEWAKEAGDEGEVVLEAYRAN
;
A
#
# COMPACT_ATOMS: atom_id res chain seq x y z
N MET A 1 86.17 -2.14 30.74
CA MET A 1 85.68 -3.52 30.52
C MET A 1 84.23 -3.54 30.86
N ASN A 2 83.41 -4.13 29.98
CA ASN A 2 82.03 -4.40 30.01
C ASN A 2 81.06 -3.28 29.52
N ALA A 3 80.75 -3.40 28.21
CA ALA A 3 79.70 -2.72 27.54
C ALA A 3 78.33 -3.37 27.88
N TYR A 4 77.37 -2.57 28.24
CA TYR A 4 75.94 -2.97 28.24
C TYR A 4 75.24 -2.41 27.01
N LYS A 5 74.88 -3.31 26.09
CA LYS A 5 73.99 -3.01 24.96
C LYS A 5 72.60 -3.01 25.47
N SER A 6 71.91 -1.88 25.51
CA SER A 6 70.48 -1.77 25.72
C SER A 6 69.78 -1.88 24.40
N MET A 7 69.02 -2.94 24.24
CA MET A 7 68.14 -3.24 23.08
C MET A 7 66.75 -2.62 23.36
N VAL A 8 66.46 -1.50 22.70
CA VAL A 8 65.15 -0.87 22.77
C VAL A 8 64.28 -1.56 21.73
N ALA A 9 63.35 -2.42 22.17
CA ALA A 9 62.32 -2.99 21.34
C ALA A 9 61.18 -1.99 21.19
N GLY A 10 61.05 -1.36 20.01
CA GLY A 10 59.91 -0.51 19.65
C GLY A 10 58.71 -1.34 19.29
N ALA A 11 57.70 -1.37 20.16
CA ALA A 11 56.37 -1.91 19.83
C ALA A 11 55.60 -0.86 19.03
N ALA A 12 55.50 -1.06 17.73
CA ALA A 12 54.57 -0.29 16.86
C ALA A 12 53.14 -0.72 17.16
N LEU A 13 52.40 0.06 17.96
CA LEU A 13 50.96 -0.03 18.08
C LEU A 13 50.34 0.47 16.77
N ALA A 14 49.88 -0.44 15.91
CA ALA A 14 49.01 -0.12 14.81
C ALA A 14 47.62 0.24 15.40
N LEU A 15 47.33 1.53 15.57
CA LEU A 15 45.98 2.03 15.80
C LEU A 15 45.18 1.76 14.50
N ALA A 16 44.39 0.71 14.52
CA ALA A 16 43.30 0.55 13.53
C ALA A 16 42.29 1.68 13.83
N CYS A 17 42.36 2.77 13.09
CA CYS A 17 41.25 3.74 13.04
C CYS A 17 40.04 3.03 12.45
N ALA A 18 39.21 2.47 13.29
CA ALA A 18 37.84 2.15 12.91
C ALA A 18 37.16 3.48 12.59
N THR A 19 37.05 3.81 11.32
CA THR A 19 36.18 4.90 10.88
C THR A 19 34.76 4.48 11.23
N THR A 20 34.26 4.97 12.36
CA THR A 20 32.82 4.91 12.67
C THR A 20 32.13 5.83 11.68
N TYR A 21 31.63 5.27 10.58
CA TYR A 21 30.66 5.97 9.76
C TYR A 21 29.43 6.22 10.63
N ALA A 22 29.05 7.49 10.76
CA ALA A 22 27.77 7.81 11.40
C ALA A 22 26.65 7.12 10.61
N ALA A 23 25.80 6.35 11.29
CA ALA A 23 24.70 5.66 10.65
C ALA A 23 23.84 6.65 9.87
N THR A 24 23.61 6.36 8.59
CA THR A 24 22.67 7.11 7.76
C THR A 24 21.25 6.76 8.23
N THR A 25 20.42 7.77 8.45
CA THR A 25 19.04 7.55 8.89
C THR A 25 18.07 8.12 7.85
N TRP A 26 17.20 7.26 7.35
CA TRP A 26 16.11 7.63 6.45
C TRP A 26 14.78 7.76 7.21
N GLN A 27 13.96 8.71 6.80
CA GLN A 27 12.60 8.88 7.29
C GLN A 27 11.64 8.24 6.30
N MET A 28 10.73 7.39 6.81
CA MET A 28 9.73 6.70 6.02
C MET A 28 8.34 6.98 6.56
N ALA A 29 7.47 7.58 5.75
CA ALA A 29 6.07 7.81 6.09
C ALA A 29 5.19 6.66 5.60
N THR A 30 4.27 6.18 6.46
CA THR A 30 3.16 5.32 6.09
C THR A 30 1.84 5.88 6.61
N PRO A 31 0.73 5.82 5.85
CA PRO A 31 -0.54 6.40 6.28
C PRO A 31 -1.31 5.54 7.28
N TYR A 32 -0.89 4.28 7.52
CA TYR A 32 -1.64 3.31 8.31
C TYR A 32 -1.09 3.17 9.74
N PRO A 33 -1.95 2.78 10.72
CA PRO A 33 -1.54 2.62 12.11
C PRO A 33 -0.63 1.39 12.30
N ASP A 34 0.07 1.33 13.44
CA ASP A 34 1.00 0.25 13.79
C ASP A 34 0.38 -1.16 13.77
N VAL A 35 -0.91 -1.27 14.05
CA VAL A 35 -1.63 -2.54 14.03
C VAL A 35 -1.91 -3.07 12.62
N ASN A 36 -1.74 -2.25 11.60
CA ASN A 36 -1.99 -2.64 10.21
C ASN A 36 -0.84 -3.48 9.66
N PHE A 37 -1.16 -4.55 8.94
CA PHE A 37 -0.16 -5.49 8.41
C PHE A 37 0.85 -4.82 7.45
N HIS A 38 0.45 -3.82 6.67
CA HIS A 38 1.37 -3.04 5.83
C HIS A 38 2.44 -2.34 6.68
N THR A 39 2.01 -1.65 7.74
CA THR A 39 2.95 -0.97 8.66
C THR A 39 3.86 -1.97 9.37
N GLN A 40 3.32 -3.11 9.82
CA GLN A 40 4.13 -4.17 10.44
C GLN A 40 5.17 -4.75 9.47
N ASN A 41 4.79 -4.97 8.22
CA ASN A 41 5.71 -5.43 7.17
C ASN A 41 6.82 -4.41 6.89
N ILE A 42 6.49 -3.11 6.84
CA ILE A 42 7.44 -2.02 6.67
C ILE A 42 8.40 -1.92 7.87
N GLN A 43 7.91 -2.05 9.10
CA GLN A 43 8.74 -2.06 10.30
C GLN A 43 9.71 -3.25 10.30
N GLN A 44 9.26 -4.41 9.81
CA GLN A 44 10.16 -5.56 9.65
C GLN A 44 11.18 -5.32 8.53
N PHE A 45 10.76 -4.75 7.39
CA PHE A 45 11.69 -4.32 6.32
C PHE A 45 12.77 -3.38 6.85
N ALA A 46 12.40 -2.39 7.67
CA ALA A 46 13.37 -1.47 8.27
C ALA A 46 14.40 -2.19 9.15
N LYS A 47 13.97 -3.18 9.94
CA LYS A 47 14.85 -4.04 10.75
C LYS A 47 15.76 -4.92 9.89
N ASP A 48 15.21 -5.48 8.81
CA ASP A 48 15.95 -6.33 7.87
C ASP A 48 17.09 -5.53 7.23
N VAL A 49 16.83 -4.27 6.79
CA VAL A 49 17.83 -3.35 6.25
C VAL A 49 18.88 -3.00 7.30
N GLU A 50 18.48 -2.61 8.51
CA GLU A 50 19.42 -2.28 9.59
C GLU A 50 20.34 -3.46 9.89
N THR A 51 19.79 -4.66 9.95
CA THR A 51 20.58 -5.89 10.20
C THR A 51 21.52 -6.19 9.05
N ALA A 52 21.06 -6.13 7.80
CA ALA A 52 21.85 -6.45 6.63
C ALA A 52 23.00 -5.44 6.38
N THR A 53 22.83 -4.21 6.85
CA THR A 53 23.84 -3.13 6.75
C THR A 53 24.66 -2.95 8.03
N ASN A 54 24.58 -3.87 8.99
CA ASN A 54 25.26 -3.78 10.30
C ASN A 54 25.01 -2.44 11.02
N GLY A 55 23.80 -1.85 10.82
CA GLY A 55 23.43 -0.57 11.40
C GLY A 55 23.93 0.67 10.67
N GLU A 56 24.56 0.54 9.51
CA GLU A 56 25.03 1.69 8.70
C GLU A 56 23.85 2.46 8.08
N LEU A 57 22.75 1.76 7.76
CA LEU A 57 21.50 2.38 7.30
C LEU A 57 20.37 2.03 8.25
N LYS A 58 19.71 3.05 8.79
CA LYS A 58 18.51 2.94 9.62
C LYS A 58 17.32 3.60 8.94
N ILE A 59 16.15 3.01 9.11
CA ILE A 59 14.88 3.54 8.58
C ILE A 59 13.95 3.80 9.76
N ASN A 60 13.62 5.07 10.02
CA ASN A 60 12.65 5.47 11.01
C ASN A 60 11.27 5.49 10.36
N VAL A 61 10.40 4.58 10.76
CA VAL A 61 9.02 4.47 10.26
C VAL A 61 8.09 5.38 11.05
N HIS A 62 7.32 6.21 10.36
CA HIS A 62 6.33 7.14 10.91
C HIS A 62 4.92 6.71 10.49
N PRO A 63 4.17 6.00 11.35
CA PRO A 63 2.86 5.45 11.04
C PRO A 63 1.73 6.49 11.15
N ALA A 64 0.53 6.08 10.72
CA ALA A 64 -0.73 6.81 10.86
C ALA A 64 -0.72 8.24 10.27
N GLY A 65 0.10 8.49 9.23
CA GLY A 65 0.23 9.81 8.63
C GLY A 65 0.78 10.87 9.57
N SER A 66 1.52 10.46 10.60
CA SER A 66 2.05 11.35 11.66
C SER A 66 3.12 12.33 11.16
N LEU A 67 3.91 11.93 10.15
CA LEU A 67 4.95 12.78 9.58
C LEU A 67 4.45 13.53 8.34
N ILE A 68 3.84 12.81 7.40
CA ILE A 68 3.33 13.33 6.12
C ILE A 68 1.93 12.73 5.90
N LYS A 69 0.98 13.54 5.44
CA LYS A 69 -0.36 13.07 5.09
C LYS A 69 -0.32 12.20 3.84
N HIS A 70 -1.19 11.19 3.76
CA HIS A 70 -1.18 10.14 2.73
C HIS A 70 -1.02 10.71 1.31
N GLN A 71 -1.85 11.68 0.93
CA GLN A 71 -1.84 12.27 -0.42
C GLN A 71 -0.57 13.08 -0.74
N GLU A 72 0.21 13.44 0.27
CA GLU A 72 1.43 14.24 0.15
C GLU A 72 2.70 13.37 0.10
N ILE A 73 2.63 12.10 0.55
CA ILE A 73 3.80 11.22 0.72
C ILE A 73 4.62 11.11 -0.57
N LYS A 74 3.98 10.83 -1.72
CA LYS A 74 4.70 10.73 -3.01
C LYS A 74 5.51 11.98 -3.31
N ASN A 75 4.90 13.16 -3.15
CA ASN A 75 5.56 14.43 -3.44
C ASN A 75 6.67 14.75 -2.43
N ALA A 76 6.50 14.39 -1.17
CA ALA A 76 7.52 14.54 -0.13
C ALA A 76 8.77 13.69 -0.43
N VAL A 77 8.59 12.43 -0.87
CA VAL A 77 9.70 11.57 -1.32
C VAL A 77 10.34 12.13 -2.58
N ARG A 78 9.54 12.52 -3.58
CA ARG A 78 10.05 13.09 -4.84
C ARG A 78 10.92 14.33 -4.61
N SER A 79 10.52 15.20 -3.71
CA SER A 79 11.24 16.45 -3.37
C SER A 79 12.37 16.25 -2.35
N ARG A 80 12.59 15.04 -1.84
CA ARG A 80 13.54 14.71 -0.78
C ARG A 80 13.26 15.43 0.55
N GLN A 81 12.00 15.71 0.85
CA GLN A 81 11.58 16.12 2.18
C GLN A 81 11.68 14.95 3.16
N ILE A 82 11.43 13.75 2.69
CA ILE A 82 11.70 12.46 3.32
C ILE A 82 12.34 11.54 2.28
N GLU A 83 13.04 10.49 2.75
CA GLU A 83 13.76 9.57 1.86
C GLU A 83 12.83 8.52 1.26
N MET A 84 11.86 8.02 2.03
CA MET A 84 11.00 6.90 1.68
C MET A 84 9.54 7.16 2.03
N GLY A 85 8.64 6.43 1.38
CA GLY A 85 7.23 6.47 1.73
C GLY A 85 6.43 5.33 1.12
N GLU A 86 5.30 5.08 1.74
CA GLU A 86 4.27 4.15 1.27
C GLU A 86 3.00 4.91 0.93
N PHE A 87 2.37 4.54 -0.18
CA PHE A 87 1.05 5.06 -0.55
C PHE A 87 0.31 4.06 -1.44
N ILE A 88 -1.03 4.21 -1.50
CA ILE A 88 -1.86 3.41 -2.40
C ILE A 88 -1.70 3.92 -3.84
N ILE A 89 -1.47 3.00 -4.79
CA ILE A 89 -1.14 3.34 -6.19
C ILE A 89 -2.29 4.12 -6.85
N SER A 90 -3.52 3.75 -6.58
CA SER A 90 -4.71 4.35 -7.20
C SER A 90 -4.94 5.82 -6.84
N ASN A 91 -4.27 6.37 -5.82
CA ASN A 91 -4.28 7.81 -5.56
C ASN A 91 -3.66 8.63 -6.70
N LEU A 92 -2.84 7.99 -7.54
CA LEU A 92 -2.16 8.62 -8.67
C LEU A 92 -2.93 8.47 -10.00
N ALA A 93 -4.14 7.93 -9.98
CA ALA A 93 -4.93 7.66 -11.19
C ALA A 93 -5.13 8.89 -12.08
N ASN A 94 -5.25 10.09 -11.50
CA ASN A 94 -5.35 11.34 -12.24
C ASN A 94 -4.04 11.77 -12.93
N GLU A 95 -2.90 11.15 -12.59
CA GLU A 95 -1.60 11.44 -13.23
C GLU A 95 -1.35 10.54 -14.44
N ASN A 96 -1.77 9.28 -14.34
CA ASN A 96 -1.72 8.32 -15.42
C ASN A 96 -2.72 7.18 -15.14
N PRO A 97 -3.53 6.76 -16.13
CA PRO A 97 -4.53 5.71 -15.95
C PRO A 97 -3.95 4.36 -15.53
N MET A 98 -2.67 4.06 -15.82
CA MET A 98 -2.02 2.83 -15.37
C MET A 98 -1.99 2.67 -13.85
N PHE A 99 -2.02 3.77 -13.11
CA PHE A 99 -2.12 3.74 -11.63
C PHE A 99 -3.52 3.35 -11.13
N ALA A 100 -4.53 3.34 -11.99
CA ALA A 100 -5.90 2.92 -11.65
C ALA A 100 -6.15 1.42 -11.81
N LEU A 101 -5.30 0.71 -12.56
CA LEU A 101 -5.57 -0.64 -13.08
C LEU A 101 -5.98 -1.65 -11.99
N ASP A 102 -5.31 -1.64 -10.84
CA ASP A 102 -5.56 -2.58 -9.74
C ASP A 102 -6.83 -2.26 -8.92
N SER A 103 -7.46 -1.15 -9.20
CA SER A 103 -8.68 -0.67 -8.54
C SER A 103 -9.89 -0.56 -9.47
N ILE A 104 -9.78 -1.18 -10.66
CA ILE A 104 -10.92 -1.35 -11.57
C ILE A 104 -11.74 -2.55 -11.08
N PRO A 105 -13.02 -2.35 -10.72
CA PRO A 105 -13.82 -3.41 -10.13
C PRO A 105 -13.98 -4.62 -11.07
N PHE A 106 -13.86 -5.80 -10.50
CA PHE A 106 -14.10 -7.11 -11.12
C PHE A 106 -13.17 -7.49 -12.28
N VAL A 107 -12.02 -6.83 -12.40
CA VAL A 107 -10.95 -7.23 -13.33
C VAL A 107 -10.01 -8.23 -12.68
N ALA A 108 -9.56 -7.97 -11.45
CA ALA A 108 -8.79 -8.90 -10.64
C ALA A 108 -9.48 -9.04 -9.26
N VAL A 109 -10.00 -10.23 -8.97
CA VAL A 109 -10.88 -10.47 -7.81
C VAL A 109 -10.30 -11.44 -6.78
N SER A 110 -9.12 -11.99 -7.06
CA SER A 110 -8.39 -12.90 -6.19
C SER A 110 -6.93 -12.44 -6.02
N PHE A 111 -6.23 -12.97 -5.01
CA PHE A 111 -4.80 -12.72 -4.82
C PHE A 111 -3.98 -13.21 -6.02
N ASP A 112 -4.35 -14.35 -6.63
CA ASP A 112 -3.69 -14.87 -7.83
C ASP A 112 -3.87 -13.93 -9.02
N ASP A 113 -5.08 -13.41 -9.25
CA ASP A 113 -5.36 -12.43 -10.30
C ASP A 113 -4.58 -11.13 -10.07
N ALA A 114 -4.58 -10.64 -8.82
CA ALA A 114 -3.85 -9.43 -8.45
C ALA A 114 -2.34 -9.59 -8.62
N ALA A 115 -1.78 -10.79 -8.31
CA ALA A 115 -0.37 -11.10 -8.50
C ALA A 115 -0.01 -11.14 -10.00
N LYS A 116 -0.80 -11.82 -10.83
CA LYS A 116 -0.62 -11.83 -12.30
C LYS A 116 -0.68 -10.43 -12.88
N MET A 117 -1.67 -9.64 -12.48
CA MET A 117 -1.79 -8.25 -12.90
C MET A 117 -0.59 -7.40 -12.49
N TYR A 118 -0.07 -7.61 -11.27
CA TYR A 118 1.12 -6.90 -10.80
C TYR A 118 2.35 -7.24 -11.63
N VAL A 119 2.57 -8.51 -11.94
CA VAL A 119 3.71 -8.95 -12.77
C VAL A 119 3.74 -8.22 -14.12
N VAL A 120 2.58 -8.10 -14.79
CA VAL A 120 2.52 -7.47 -16.12
C VAL A 120 2.53 -5.93 -16.05
N SER A 121 2.05 -5.34 -14.97
CA SER A 121 1.99 -3.87 -14.81
C SER A 121 3.24 -3.27 -14.15
N LYS A 122 4.01 -4.05 -13.38
CA LYS A 122 5.19 -3.59 -12.63
C LYS A 122 6.19 -2.80 -13.47
N PRO A 123 6.62 -3.25 -14.67
CA PRO A 123 7.59 -2.51 -15.48
C PRO A 123 7.10 -1.09 -15.84
N GLU A 124 5.81 -0.95 -16.11
CA GLU A 124 5.22 0.35 -16.45
C GLU A 124 5.11 1.26 -15.22
N LEU A 125 4.72 0.71 -14.04
CA LEU A 125 4.71 1.44 -12.78
C LEU A 125 6.12 1.96 -12.42
N GLU A 126 7.14 1.10 -12.56
CA GLU A 126 8.54 1.48 -12.33
C GLU A 126 9.00 2.58 -13.31
N ARG A 127 8.63 2.48 -14.58
CA ARG A 127 8.94 3.49 -15.60
C ARG A 127 8.30 4.85 -15.29
N LEU A 128 7.00 4.84 -14.93
CA LEU A 128 6.24 6.07 -14.64
C LEU A 128 6.75 6.76 -13.36
N LEU A 129 7.03 6.01 -12.30
CA LEU A 129 7.55 6.55 -11.05
C LEU A 129 9.02 6.94 -11.17
N GLY A 130 9.82 6.18 -11.93
CA GLY A 130 11.22 6.50 -12.22
C GLY A 130 11.40 7.86 -12.91
N ARG A 131 10.50 8.23 -13.84
CA ARG A 131 10.46 9.57 -14.44
C ARG A 131 10.22 10.70 -13.43
N GLN A 132 9.73 10.36 -12.25
CA GLN A 132 9.48 11.29 -11.16
C GLN A 132 10.57 11.23 -10.06
N ASN A 133 11.74 10.63 -10.32
CA ASN A 133 12.82 10.39 -9.36
C ASN A 133 12.41 9.50 -8.17
N LEU A 134 11.50 8.56 -8.40
CA LEU A 134 11.05 7.59 -7.41
C LEU A 134 11.48 6.19 -7.85
N LYS A 135 12.26 5.50 -7.03
CA LYS A 135 12.58 4.09 -7.21
C LYS A 135 11.56 3.25 -6.45
N VAL A 136 10.90 2.36 -7.16
CA VAL A 136 10.03 1.35 -6.54
C VAL A 136 10.91 0.32 -5.83
N LEU A 137 10.62 0.03 -4.58
CA LEU A 137 11.25 -1.03 -3.82
C LEU A 137 10.41 -2.29 -3.81
N PHE A 138 9.14 -2.19 -3.42
CA PHE A 138 8.20 -3.30 -3.43
C PHE A 138 6.74 -2.81 -3.42
N SER A 139 5.82 -3.72 -3.70
CA SER A 139 4.39 -3.48 -3.67
C SER A 139 3.66 -4.62 -2.97
N VAL A 140 2.63 -4.30 -2.20
CA VAL A 140 1.84 -5.28 -1.44
C VAL A 140 0.36 -5.03 -1.69
N ALA A 141 -0.38 -6.11 -1.98
CA ALA A 141 -1.82 -6.04 -2.17
C ALA A 141 -2.55 -5.82 -0.86
N TRP A 142 -3.67 -5.11 -0.91
CA TRP A 142 -4.71 -5.14 0.11
C TRP A 142 -5.59 -6.38 -0.07
N PRO A 143 -6.24 -6.87 0.99
CA PRO A 143 -7.32 -7.83 0.85
C PRO A 143 -8.42 -7.36 -0.11
N PRO A 144 -9.21 -8.29 -0.68
CA PRO A 144 -10.34 -7.95 -1.52
C PRO A 144 -11.23 -6.90 -0.88
N GLN A 145 -11.65 -5.92 -1.67
CA GLN A 145 -12.48 -4.82 -1.18
C GLN A 145 -13.95 -5.24 -1.20
N GLY A 146 -14.61 -5.11 -0.04
CA GLY A 146 -16.04 -5.37 0.14
C GLY A 146 -16.81 -4.11 0.53
N LEU A 147 -18.12 -4.17 0.41
CA LEU A 147 -19.03 -3.07 0.72
C LEU A 147 -19.50 -3.15 2.18
N TYR A 148 -19.23 -2.09 2.95
CA TYR A 148 -19.71 -1.91 4.32
C TYR A 148 -20.87 -0.91 4.36
N THR A 149 -21.91 -1.21 5.14
CA THR A 149 -23.07 -0.34 5.28
C THR A 149 -23.67 -0.35 6.69
N ASP A 150 -24.37 0.71 7.06
CA ASP A 150 -25.08 0.85 8.34
C ASP A 150 -26.45 0.17 8.35
N ARG A 151 -26.91 -0.32 7.20
CA ARG A 151 -28.21 -0.96 6.95
C ARG A 151 -28.10 -2.03 5.87
N PRO A 152 -29.10 -2.94 5.74
CA PRO A 152 -29.11 -3.90 4.66
C PRO A 152 -29.25 -3.24 3.29
N ILE A 153 -28.51 -3.77 2.31
CA ILE A 153 -28.55 -3.38 0.90
C ILE A 153 -28.86 -4.64 0.09
N GLU A 154 -29.97 -4.67 -0.61
CA GLU A 154 -30.39 -5.81 -1.43
C GLU A 154 -30.17 -5.56 -2.93
N LYS A 155 -30.21 -4.30 -3.34
CA LYS A 155 -30.01 -3.85 -4.72
C LYS A 155 -29.26 -2.53 -4.77
N ILE A 156 -28.71 -2.18 -5.93
CA ILE A 156 -27.84 -0.99 -6.09
C ILE A 156 -28.60 0.32 -5.82
N GLU A 157 -29.92 0.36 -6.07
CA GLU A 157 -30.76 1.52 -5.80
C GLU A 157 -30.82 1.87 -4.31
N ASP A 158 -30.58 0.90 -3.43
CA ASP A 158 -30.55 1.12 -1.98
C ASP A 158 -29.32 1.95 -1.56
N LEU A 159 -28.31 2.05 -2.43
CA LEU A 159 -27.15 2.94 -2.24
C LEU A 159 -27.42 4.40 -2.62
N LYS A 160 -28.56 4.68 -3.27
CA LYS A 160 -28.87 6.02 -3.77
C LYS A 160 -28.89 7.05 -2.65
N GLY A 161 -28.02 8.06 -2.76
CA GLY A 161 -27.91 9.16 -1.81
C GLY A 161 -27.18 8.79 -0.51
N ILE A 162 -26.73 7.55 -0.32
CA ILE A 162 -25.88 7.17 0.83
C ILE A 162 -24.54 7.87 0.68
N LYS A 163 -24.07 8.50 1.76
CA LYS A 163 -22.73 9.11 1.80
C LYS A 163 -21.70 8.00 1.90
N MET A 164 -21.01 7.72 0.81
CA MET A 164 -20.01 6.65 0.73
C MET A 164 -18.61 7.22 0.83
N ARG A 165 -17.81 6.66 1.72
CA ARG A 165 -16.38 6.98 1.80
C ARG A 165 -15.69 6.65 0.48
N ALA A 166 -14.96 7.61 -0.04
CA ALA A 166 -13.97 7.44 -1.10
C ALA A 166 -12.56 7.69 -0.55
N TYR A 167 -11.55 7.03 -1.11
CA TYR A 167 -10.13 7.24 -0.77
C TYR A 167 -9.24 7.36 -2.01
N SER A 168 -9.81 7.15 -3.20
CA SER A 168 -9.15 7.27 -4.49
C SER A 168 -10.15 7.72 -5.55
N PRO A 169 -9.69 8.21 -6.71
CA PRO A 169 -10.57 8.52 -7.84
C PRO A 169 -11.45 7.34 -8.27
N GLN A 170 -10.94 6.09 -8.20
CA GLN A 170 -11.69 4.89 -8.55
C GLN A 170 -12.83 4.62 -7.58
N THR A 171 -12.59 4.75 -6.27
CA THR A 171 -13.65 4.56 -5.26
C THR A 171 -14.67 5.69 -5.31
N GLU A 172 -14.27 6.90 -5.67
CA GLU A 172 -15.18 8.02 -5.95
C GLU A 172 -16.08 7.71 -7.17
N ARG A 173 -15.47 7.26 -8.28
CA ARG A 173 -16.21 6.91 -9.50
C ARG A 173 -17.19 5.76 -9.27
N LEU A 174 -16.74 4.71 -8.55
CA LEU A 174 -17.62 3.60 -8.17
C LEU A 174 -18.84 4.09 -7.39
N ALA A 175 -18.65 4.92 -6.36
CA ALA A 175 -19.74 5.47 -5.57
C ALA A 175 -20.72 6.28 -6.43
N GLN A 176 -20.22 7.12 -7.35
CA GLN A 176 -21.05 7.91 -8.27
C GLN A 176 -21.91 7.00 -9.16
N LEU A 177 -21.31 5.97 -9.77
CA LEU A 177 -22.02 5.05 -10.66
C LEU A 177 -23.02 4.17 -9.92
N ALA A 178 -22.76 3.86 -8.65
CA ALA A 178 -23.70 3.18 -7.76
C ALA A 178 -24.83 4.11 -7.23
N GLY A 179 -24.83 5.39 -7.59
CA GLY A 179 -25.83 6.37 -7.13
C GLY A 179 -25.61 6.90 -5.72
N ALA A 180 -24.51 6.54 -5.08
CA ALA A 180 -24.09 7.06 -3.77
C ALA A 180 -23.44 8.44 -3.90
N VAL A 181 -23.26 9.13 -2.78
CA VAL A 181 -22.60 10.44 -2.70
C VAL A 181 -21.18 10.23 -2.15
N PRO A 182 -20.15 10.30 -3.00
CA PRO A 182 -18.78 10.09 -2.54
C PRO A 182 -18.31 11.21 -1.61
N THR A 183 -17.56 10.83 -0.60
CA THR A 183 -16.95 11.74 0.35
C THR A 183 -15.53 11.28 0.64
N GLN A 184 -14.54 12.11 0.33
CA GLN A 184 -13.14 11.78 0.58
C GLN A 184 -12.84 11.75 2.08
N VAL A 185 -12.36 10.59 2.57
CA VAL A 185 -11.96 10.39 3.97
C VAL A 185 -10.77 9.45 4.03
N GLU A 186 -9.68 9.90 4.64
CA GLU A 186 -8.49 9.08 4.88
C GLU A 186 -8.69 8.16 6.11
N VAL A 187 -7.89 7.08 6.18
CA VAL A 187 -8.03 6.05 7.23
C VAL A 187 -7.99 6.63 8.65
N PRO A 188 -7.07 7.55 9.02
CA PRO A 188 -7.03 8.12 10.37
C PRO A 188 -8.31 8.85 10.80
N ASP A 189 -9.09 9.36 9.84
CA ASP A 189 -10.28 10.16 10.09
C ASP A 189 -11.60 9.35 10.00
N LEU A 190 -11.52 8.05 9.69
CA LEU A 190 -12.69 7.22 9.39
C LEU A 190 -13.68 7.12 10.56
N ALA A 191 -13.21 6.78 11.75
CA ALA A 191 -14.07 6.61 12.92
C ALA A 191 -14.86 7.91 13.22
N GLN A 192 -14.18 9.06 13.14
CA GLN A 192 -14.83 10.36 13.29
C GLN A 192 -15.83 10.65 12.19
N ALA A 193 -15.50 10.33 10.92
CA ALA A 193 -16.39 10.59 9.80
C ALA A 193 -17.69 9.77 9.88
N PHE A 194 -17.63 8.52 10.35
CA PHE A 194 -18.82 7.71 10.61
C PHE A 194 -19.61 8.23 11.81
N THR A 195 -18.96 8.48 12.95
CA THR A 195 -19.62 8.98 14.18
C THR A 195 -20.36 10.29 13.94
N THR A 196 -19.83 11.17 13.10
CA THR A 196 -20.47 12.46 12.76
C THR A 196 -21.48 12.37 11.61
N GLY A 197 -21.68 11.18 11.02
CA GLY A 197 -22.58 11.01 9.86
C GLY A 197 -22.09 11.71 8.58
N ARG A 198 -20.77 11.98 8.50
CA ARG A 198 -20.13 12.48 7.28
C ARG A 198 -20.15 11.40 6.19
N VAL A 199 -20.04 10.12 6.58
CA VAL A 199 -20.21 8.95 5.74
C VAL A 199 -21.07 7.87 6.45
N ASN A 200 -21.75 7.01 5.66
CA ASN A 200 -22.61 5.93 6.16
C ASN A 200 -22.30 4.58 5.52
N ALA A 201 -21.43 4.57 4.51
CA ALA A 201 -20.98 3.36 3.82
C ALA A 201 -19.51 3.54 3.40
N MET A 202 -18.85 2.43 3.11
CA MET A 202 -17.53 2.41 2.48
C MET A 202 -17.32 1.14 1.68
N ILE A 203 -16.47 1.20 0.65
CA ILE A 203 -15.88 0.02 0.05
C ILE A 203 -14.43 -0.05 0.48
N THR A 204 -14.04 -1.12 1.17
CA THR A 204 -12.70 -1.26 1.75
C THR A 204 -12.41 -2.71 2.16
N SER A 205 -11.18 -3.00 2.61
CA SER A 205 -10.74 -4.32 3.06
C SER A 205 -11.31 -4.69 4.44
N THR A 206 -11.27 -5.99 4.75
CA THR A 206 -11.50 -6.52 6.09
C THR A 206 -10.51 -5.95 7.11
N SER A 207 -9.23 -5.79 6.73
CA SER A 207 -8.20 -5.11 7.53
C SER A 207 -8.62 -3.73 7.99
N THR A 208 -9.02 -2.86 7.05
CA THR A 208 -9.45 -1.50 7.38
C THR A 208 -10.69 -1.53 8.27
N GLY A 209 -11.64 -2.42 7.98
CA GLY A 209 -12.83 -2.59 8.82
C GLY A 209 -12.49 -2.88 10.27
N VAL A 210 -11.59 -3.82 10.53
CA VAL A 210 -11.17 -4.18 11.90
C VAL A 210 -10.31 -3.09 12.54
N ASN A 211 -9.31 -2.57 11.80
CA ASN A 211 -8.40 -1.54 12.35
C ASN A 211 -9.12 -0.25 12.75
N THR A 212 -10.31 -0.01 12.21
CA THR A 212 -11.14 1.17 12.51
C THR A 212 -12.39 0.83 13.33
N THR A 213 -12.47 -0.37 13.89
CA THR A 213 -13.61 -0.86 14.70
C THR A 213 -14.96 -0.62 14.00
N ALA A 214 -15.07 -1.07 12.73
CA ALA A 214 -16.22 -0.78 11.88
C ALA A 214 -17.57 -1.18 12.50
N TRP A 215 -17.60 -2.15 13.40
CA TRP A 215 -18.79 -2.59 14.15
C TRP A 215 -19.38 -1.54 15.09
N ASP A 216 -18.65 -0.48 15.41
CA ASP A 216 -19.17 0.61 16.24
C ASP A 216 -20.16 1.50 15.48
N TYR A 217 -20.16 1.46 14.14
CA TYR A 217 -20.97 2.34 13.30
C TYR A 217 -21.55 1.69 12.03
N LEU A 218 -21.15 0.45 11.69
CA LEU A 218 -21.65 -0.31 10.54
C LEU A 218 -22.17 -1.67 10.99
N THR A 219 -23.07 -2.26 10.22
CA THR A 219 -23.76 -3.49 10.60
C THR A 219 -23.63 -4.62 9.57
N HIS A 220 -23.26 -4.30 8.33
CA HIS A 220 -23.18 -5.24 7.22
C HIS A 220 -21.84 -5.11 6.51
N PHE A 221 -21.30 -6.24 6.08
CA PHE A 221 -20.19 -6.38 5.16
C PHE A 221 -20.56 -7.34 4.05
N TYR A 222 -20.60 -6.83 2.83
CA TYR A 222 -20.81 -7.62 1.63
C TYR A 222 -19.45 -7.91 0.99
N ASP A 223 -19.05 -9.19 1.05
CA ASP A 223 -17.77 -9.69 0.57
C ASP A 223 -17.82 -9.89 -0.97
N VAL A 224 -17.95 -8.79 -1.68
CA VAL A 224 -18.13 -8.78 -3.14
C VAL A 224 -16.82 -8.89 -3.90
N ALA A 225 -15.68 -8.88 -3.22
CA ALA A 225 -14.33 -8.98 -3.80
C ALA A 225 -14.14 -8.04 -5.01
N ALA A 226 -14.55 -6.78 -4.87
CA ALA A 226 -14.62 -5.87 -6.02
C ALA A 226 -13.27 -5.68 -6.71
N PHE A 227 -12.18 -5.54 -5.98
CA PHE A 227 -10.80 -5.39 -6.47
C PHE A 227 -9.80 -5.55 -5.32
N LEU A 228 -8.51 -5.73 -5.64
CA LEU A 228 -7.41 -5.80 -4.69
C LEU A 228 -6.40 -4.69 -5.00
N PRO A 229 -6.58 -3.49 -4.43
CA PRO A 229 -5.65 -2.39 -4.69
C PRO A 229 -4.29 -2.68 -4.06
N LYS A 230 -3.24 -2.01 -4.52
CA LYS A 230 -1.88 -2.20 -4.00
C LYS A 230 -1.32 -0.92 -3.41
N ASN A 231 -0.61 -1.09 -2.30
CA ASN A 231 0.34 -0.10 -1.85
C ASN A 231 1.67 -0.29 -2.56
N ILE A 232 2.41 0.80 -2.70
CA ILE A 232 3.75 0.81 -3.23
C ILE A 232 4.68 1.53 -2.26
N VAL A 233 5.85 0.94 -2.02
CA VAL A 233 6.93 1.53 -1.24
C VAL A 233 7.98 2.05 -2.19
N VAL A 234 8.28 3.32 -2.06
CA VAL A 234 9.26 4.02 -2.90
C VAL A 234 10.33 4.70 -2.07
N VAL A 235 11.49 4.85 -2.67
CA VAL A 235 12.59 5.69 -2.17
C VAL A 235 12.92 6.75 -3.22
N ASN A 236 13.40 7.92 -2.80
CA ASN A 236 13.92 8.90 -3.74
C ASN A 236 15.11 8.31 -4.50
N GLN A 237 15.06 8.32 -5.84
CA GLN A 237 16.07 7.68 -6.68
C GLN A 237 17.51 8.15 -6.36
N ARG A 238 17.70 9.47 -6.19
CA ARG A 238 19.04 10.04 -5.93
C ARG A 238 19.57 9.69 -4.53
N VAL A 239 18.67 9.50 -3.57
CA VAL A 239 19.03 9.07 -2.21
C VAL A 239 19.49 7.62 -2.26
N PHE A 240 18.78 6.78 -3.00
CA PHE A 240 19.16 5.37 -3.21
C PHE A 240 20.49 5.24 -3.97
N ASP A 241 20.67 6.00 -5.06
CA ASP A 241 21.88 5.97 -5.89
C ASP A 241 23.12 6.51 -5.14
N GLY A 242 22.92 7.26 -4.07
CA GLY A 242 23.98 7.74 -3.17
C GLY A 242 24.54 6.70 -2.21
N LEU A 243 23.90 5.54 -2.10
CA LEU A 243 24.41 4.41 -1.32
C LEU A 243 25.51 3.68 -2.08
N ASP A 244 26.42 3.01 -1.37
CA ASP A 244 27.33 2.06 -1.98
C ASP A 244 26.60 0.81 -2.48
N GLU A 245 27.22 0.06 -3.38
CA GLU A 245 26.63 -1.10 -4.04
C GLU A 245 26.19 -2.20 -3.06
N ALA A 246 26.93 -2.41 -1.97
CA ALA A 246 26.61 -3.44 -0.97
C ALA A 246 25.35 -3.05 -0.20
N THR A 247 25.25 -1.78 0.20
CA THR A 247 24.07 -1.23 0.88
C THR A 247 22.87 -1.19 -0.05
N GLN A 248 23.03 -0.79 -1.33
CA GLN A 248 21.94 -0.87 -2.32
C GLN A 248 21.41 -2.29 -2.45
N LYS A 249 22.31 -3.28 -2.55
CA LYS A 249 21.92 -4.69 -2.63
C LYS A 249 21.17 -5.15 -1.39
N ALA A 250 21.65 -4.78 -0.19
CA ALA A 250 20.99 -5.12 1.06
C ALA A 250 19.54 -4.58 1.13
N VAL A 251 19.34 -3.32 0.69
CA VAL A 251 18.01 -2.71 0.61
C VAL A 251 17.11 -3.47 -0.37
N LEU A 252 17.61 -3.83 -1.54
CA LEU A 252 16.82 -4.54 -2.56
C LEU A 252 16.49 -5.98 -2.13
N ASP A 253 17.41 -6.69 -1.49
CA ASP A 253 17.18 -8.04 -0.97
C ASP A 253 16.11 -8.01 0.16
N ALA A 254 16.20 -7.04 1.06
CA ALA A 254 15.20 -6.81 2.10
C ALA A 254 13.83 -6.42 1.52
N ALA A 255 13.81 -5.62 0.44
CA ALA A 255 12.60 -5.23 -0.27
C ALA A 255 11.91 -6.43 -0.92
N ALA A 256 12.66 -7.31 -1.59
CA ALA A 256 12.13 -8.55 -2.16
C ALA A 256 11.53 -9.47 -1.09
N ALA A 257 12.18 -9.59 0.07
CA ALA A 257 11.67 -10.36 1.20
C ALA A 257 10.39 -9.71 1.78
N ALA A 258 10.34 -8.37 1.86
CA ALA A 258 9.18 -7.63 2.32
C ALA A 258 8.00 -7.74 1.33
N GLU A 259 8.24 -7.72 0.01
CA GLU A 259 7.20 -7.95 -1.01
C GLU A 259 6.54 -9.32 -0.78
N LYS A 260 7.33 -10.40 -0.76
CA LYS A 260 6.82 -11.74 -0.52
C LYS A 260 6.03 -11.86 0.78
N ARG A 261 6.64 -11.44 1.90
CA ARG A 261 6.02 -11.48 3.22
C ARG A 261 4.72 -10.68 3.26
N GLY A 262 4.70 -9.50 2.65
CA GLY A 262 3.52 -8.64 2.62
C GLY A 262 2.32 -9.27 1.91
N TRP A 263 2.54 -9.96 0.79
CA TRP A 263 1.47 -10.69 0.08
C TRP A 263 0.94 -11.85 0.92
N GLU A 264 1.82 -12.64 1.56
CA GLU A 264 1.42 -13.71 2.49
C GLU A 264 0.63 -13.16 3.70
N MET A 265 1.06 -12.02 4.24
CA MET A 265 0.34 -11.35 5.33
C MET A 265 -1.04 -10.86 4.89
N ALA A 266 -1.18 -10.29 3.69
CA ALA A 266 -2.44 -9.78 3.17
C ALA A 266 -3.50 -10.88 3.04
N GLU A 267 -3.11 -12.07 2.53
CA GLU A 267 -4.01 -13.21 2.41
C GLU A 267 -4.43 -13.77 3.77
N ALA A 268 -3.47 -13.96 4.67
CA ALA A 268 -3.76 -14.43 6.03
C ALA A 268 -4.63 -13.43 6.81
N ASP A 269 -4.37 -12.13 6.64
CA ASP A 269 -5.11 -11.05 7.29
C ASP A 269 -6.57 -11.01 6.80
N HIS A 270 -6.82 -11.19 5.49
CA HIS A 270 -8.20 -11.25 4.97
C HIS A 270 -9.07 -12.28 5.71
N ILE A 271 -8.54 -13.49 5.84
CA ILE A 271 -9.26 -14.60 6.50
C ILE A 271 -9.45 -14.30 7.99
N ALA A 272 -8.41 -13.83 8.67
CA ALA A 272 -8.46 -13.55 10.10
C ALA A 272 -9.42 -12.40 10.42
N GLN A 273 -9.32 -11.28 9.69
CA GLN A 273 -10.12 -10.10 9.98
C GLN A 273 -11.60 -10.26 9.61
N ARG A 274 -11.91 -11.06 8.59
CA ARG A 274 -13.30 -11.43 8.29
C ARG A 274 -13.97 -12.12 9.49
N ASN A 275 -13.29 -13.06 10.13
CA ASN A 275 -13.79 -13.73 11.33
C ASN A 275 -13.95 -12.75 12.50
N VAL A 276 -13.05 -11.79 12.67
CA VAL A 276 -13.15 -10.75 13.70
C VAL A 276 -14.40 -9.89 13.48
N LEU A 277 -14.70 -9.49 12.25
CA LEU A 277 -15.92 -8.73 11.92
C LEU A 277 -17.19 -9.48 12.33
N GLU A 278 -17.26 -10.80 12.01
CA GLU A 278 -18.41 -11.66 12.38
C GLU A 278 -18.54 -11.77 13.89
N GLN A 279 -17.43 -11.96 14.63
CA GLN A 279 -17.41 -12.05 16.09
C GLN A 279 -17.91 -10.77 16.78
N HIS A 280 -17.71 -9.61 16.15
CA HIS A 280 -18.19 -8.32 16.65
C HIS A 280 -19.59 -7.95 16.12
N GLY A 281 -20.30 -8.88 15.48
CA GLY A 281 -21.70 -8.71 15.10
C GLY A 281 -21.94 -8.09 13.73
N ILE A 282 -20.90 -7.87 12.91
CA ILE A 282 -21.08 -7.52 11.51
C ILE A 282 -21.72 -8.71 10.78
N LYS A 283 -22.79 -8.45 10.04
CA LYS A 283 -23.43 -9.46 9.17
C LYS A 283 -22.61 -9.56 7.88
N VAL A 284 -21.83 -10.64 7.78
CA VAL A 284 -21.01 -10.92 6.59
C VAL A 284 -21.80 -11.78 5.61
N SER A 285 -21.87 -11.36 4.35
CA SER A 285 -22.52 -12.11 3.26
C SER A 285 -21.88 -11.78 1.92
N ALA A 286 -22.18 -12.57 0.89
CA ALA A 286 -21.77 -12.26 -0.48
C ALA A 286 -22.65 -11.18 -1.16
N GLY A 287 -23.73 -10.72 -0.50
CA GLY A 287 -24.73 -9.86 -1.11
C GLY A 287 -25.76 -10.65 -1.93
N SER A 288 -26.81 -9.98 -2.40
CA SER A 288 -27.78 -10.57 -3.30
C SER A 288 -27.24 -10.70 -4.73
N ASP A 289 -27.79 -11.62 -5.52
CA ASP A 289 -27.45 -11.75 -6.94
C ASP A 289 -27.76 -10.45 -7.72
N GLU A 290 -28.84 -9.75 -7.35
CA GLU A 290 -29.23 -8.48 -7.96
C GLU A 290 -28.19 -7.37 -7.69
N LEU A 291 -27.76 -7.22 -6.44
CA LEU A 291 -26.71 -6.27 -6.06
C LEU A 291 -25.40 -6.58 -6.81
N ASN A 292 -24.97 -7.84 -6.79
CA ASN A 292 -23.74 -8.26 -7.43
C ASN A 292 -23.79 -8.03 -8.94
N ALA A 293 -24.86 -8.42 -9.62
CA ALA A 293 -25.02 -8.17 -11.06
C ALA A 293 -24.97 -6.68 -11.41
N ALA A 294 -25.55 -5.82 -10.56
CA ALA A 294 -25.51 -4.38 -10.77
C ALA A 294 -24.10 -3.79 -10.50
N LEU A 295 -23.39 -4.25 -9.47
CA LEU A 295 -22.01 -3.84 -9.20
C LEU A 295 -21.07 -4.28 -10.33
N HIS A 296 -21.25 -5.48 -10.89
CA HIS A 296 -20.49 -5.92 -12.07
C HIS A 296 -20.69 -5.01 -13.28
N LYS A 297 -21.90 -4.52 -13.54
CA LYS A 297 -22.14 -3.53 -14.61
C LYS A 297 -21.42 -2.21 -14.36
N VAL A 298 -21.35 -1.77 -13.09
CA VAL A 298 -20.53 -0.61 -12.72
C VAL A 298 -19.05 -0.88 -13.04
N GLY A 299 -18.54 -2.07 -12.71
CA GLY A 299 -17.17 -2.48 -13.02
C GLY A 299 -16.91 -2.52 -14.53
N GLU A 300 -17.81 -3.07 -15.33
CA GLU A 300 -17.72 -3.10 -16.81
C GLU A 300 -17.64 -1.67 -17.38
N GLN A 301 -18.45 -0.75 -16.86
CA GLN A 301 -18.41 0.64 -17.28
C GLN A 301 -17.06 1.29 -16.90
N MET A 302 -16.58 1.09 -15.68
CA MET A 302 -15.28 1.64 -15.25
C MET A 302 -14.12 1.04 -16.05
N ALA A 303 -14.16 -0.24 -16.38
CA ALA A 303 -13.16 -0.89 -17.23
C ALA A 303 -13.15 -0.30 -18.64
N ALA A 304 -14.32 -0.02 -19.22
CA ALA A 304 -14.44 0.62 -20.54
C ALA A 304 -13.92 2.09 -20.51
N GLU A 305 -14.24 2.84 -19.46
CA GLU A 305 -13.73 4.19 -19.25
C GLU A 305 -12.19 4.17 -19.16
N TRP A 306 -11.64 3.28 -18.33
CA TRP A 306 -10.21 3.12 -18.16
C TRP A 306 -9.50 2.71 -19.45
N ALA A 307 -10.02 1.72 -20.19
CA ALA A 307 -9.43 1.27 -21.44
C ALA A 307 -9.34 2.41 -22.47
N LYS A 308 -10.35 3.28 -22.51
CA LYS A 308 -10.34 4.46 -23.38
C LYS A 308 -9.28 5.48 -22.96
N GLU A 309 -9.07 5.68 -21.66
CA GLU A 309 -8.08 6.64 -21.14
C GLU A 309 -6.65 6.09 -21.26
N ALA A 310 -6.46 4.80 -21.01
CA ALA A 310 -5.17 4.14 -21.06
C ALA A 310 -4.66 3.89 -22.50
N GLY A 311 -5.57 3.83 -23.48
CA GLY A 311 -5.22 3.66 -24.90
C GLY A 311 -4.35 2.44 -25.14
N ASP A 312 -3.42 2.53 -26.10
CA ASP A 312 -2.56 1.42 -26.53
C ASP A 312 -1.70 0.84 -25.38
N GLU A 313 -1.22 1.69 -24.44
CA GLU A 313 -0.43 1.21 -23.29
C GLU A 313 -1.29 0.30 -22.38
N GLY A 314 -2.55 0.67 -22.17
CA GLY A 314 -3.49 -0.14 -21.37
C GLY A 314 -3.86 -1.44 -22.06
N GLU A 315 -4.05 -1.43 -23.39
CA GLU A 315 -4.38 -2.63 -24.17
C GLU A 315 -3.25 -3.66 -24.08
N VAL A 316 -2.00 -3.26 -24.26
CA VAL A 316 -0.82 -4.14 -24.13
C VAL A 316 -0.78 -4.82 -22.75
N VAL A 317 -1.04 -4.10 -21.67
CA VAL A 317 -1.02 -4.67 -20.32
C VAL A 317 -2.20 -5.62 -20.08
N LEU A 318 -3.40 -5.28 -20.56
CA LEU A 318 -4.56 -6.18 -20.46
C LEU A 318 -4.41 -7.45 -21.29
N GLU A 319 -3.84 -7.36 -22.49
CA GLU A 319 -3.53 -8.54 -23.32
C GLU A 319 -2.52 -9.44 -22.61
N ALA A 320 -1.43 -8.87 -22.07
CA ALA A 320 -0.46 -9.63 -21.30
C ALA A 320 -1.08 -10.26 -20.04
N TYR A 321 -2.00 -9.57 -19.36
CA TYR A 321 -2.73 -10.11 -18.22
C TYR A 321 -3.64 -11.29 -18.59
N ARG A 322 -4.36 -11.20 -19.72
CA ARG A 322 -5.24 -12.28 -20.19
C ARG A 322 -4.49 -13.49 -20.71
N ALA A 323 -3.23 -13.32 -21.14
CA ALA A 323 -2.39 -14.39 -21.67
C ALA A 323 -1.69 -15.22 -20.57
N ASN A 324 -1.64 -14.73 -19.32
CA ASN A 324 -1.07 -15.39 -18.15
C ASN A 324 -2.15 -16.05 -17.29
#